data_a137c9a03e612e67744b1e1506912c56
#
_entry.id   a137c9a03e612e67744b1e1506912c56
#
_cell.length_a   1.000
_cell.length_b   1.000
_cell.length_c   1.000
_cell.angle_alpha   90.00
_cell.angle_beta   90.00
_cell.angle_gamma   90.00
#
_symmetry.space_group_name_H-M   'P 1'
#
loop_
_entity.id
_entity.type
_entity.pdbx_description
1 polymer ?
#
loop_
_entity_poly.entity_id
_entity_poly.type
_entity_poly.pdbx_seq_one_letter_code
_entity_poly.pdbx_strand_id
1 'polypeptide(L)'
;MKLVHWLRLRRGVLRRAALASTVAVPLACAVAALFFDDPAARRFLLAYVAPFFVAFPLWARCRLARVDRASGSTVVLDAVVVGLGAARFLTGLLPFSGHMLFFVYSLLTERTRWYRSLALVLIAETAYFKLVLWNDARSFSIGAALGVVFAALYWILERRRDL
;
A
#
# COMPACT_ATOMS: atom_id res chain seq x y z
N MET A 1 -16.64 0.29 -16.31
CA MET A 1 -17.44 -0.94 -16.11
C MET A 1 -16.63 -2.24 -16.35
N LYS A 2 -15.85 -2.38 -17.42
CA LYS A 2 -15.11 -3.62 -17.76
C LYS A 2 -14.13 -4.10 -16.65
N LEU A 3 -13.36 -3.19 -16.03
CA LEU A 3 -12.38 -3.54 -14.99
C LEU A 3 -13.02 -4.20 -13.75
N VAL A 4 -14.09 -3.61 -13.22
CA VAL A 4 -14.80 -4.15 -12.03
C VAL A 4 -15.39 -5.52 -12.34
N HIS A 5 -16.00 -5.69 -13.52
CA HIS A 5 -16.53 -6.98 -13.96
C HIS A 5 -15.41 -8.04 -14.05
N TRP A 6 -14.28 -7.70 -14.65
CA TRP A 6 -13.13 -8.60 -14.74
C TRP A 6 -12.58 -8.99 -13.35
N LEU A 7 -12.44 -8.02 -12.43
CA LEU A 7 -12.01 -8.27 -11.05
C LEU A 7 -12.97 -9.22 -10.32
N ARG A 8 -14.29 -9.08 -10.53
CA ARG A 8 -15.30 -9.98 -9.95
C ARG A 8 -15.12 -11.40 -10.45
N LEU A 9 -14.94 -11.59 -11.76
CA LEU A 9 -14.75 -12.91 -12.36
C LEU A 9 -13.46 -13.59 -11.88
N ARG A 10 -12.38 -12.84 -11.69
CA ARG A 10 -11.07 -13.37 -11.29
C ARG A 10 -10.80 -13.29 -9.78
N ARG A 11 -11.77 -12.83 -8.99
CA ARG A 11 -11.62 -12.60 -7.56
C ARG A 11 -10.97 -13.76 -6.79
N GLY A 12 -11.40 -14.98 -7.04
CA GLY A 12 -10.88 -16.17 -6.34
C GLY A 12 -9.39 -16.40 -6.63
N VAL A 13 -8.98 -16.27 -7.88
CA VAL A 13 -7.58 -16.42 -8.31
C VAL A 13 -6.73 -15.28 -7.75
N LEU A 14 -7.18 -14.03 -7.87
CA LEU A 14 -6.46 -12.86 -7.39
C LEU A 14 -6.28 -12.88 -5.86
N ARG A 15 -7.28 -13.34 -5.10
CA ARG A 15 -7.15 -13.49 -3.64
C ARG A 15 -6.15 -14.56 -3.24
N ARG A 16 -6.07 -15.67 -3.96
CA ARG A 16 -5.04 -16.70 -3.73
C ARG A 16 -3.66 -16.19 -4.10
N ALA A 17 -3.52 -15.54 -5.24
CA ALA A 17 -2.26 -14.91 -5.65
C ALA A 17 -1.79 -13.86 -4.64
N ALA A 18 -2.68 -12.98 -4.16
CA ALA A 18 -2.37 -12.01 -3.11
C ALA A 18 -1.92 -12.68 -1.80
N LEU A 19 -2.53 -13.79 -1.41
CA LEU A 19 -2.11 -14.54 -0.22
C LEU A 19 -0.74 -15.19 -0.42
N ALA A 20 -0.50 -15.83 -1.55
CA ALA A 20 0.78 -16.44 -1.87
C ALA A 20 1.91 -15.39 -1.90
N SER A 21 1.67 -14.22 -2.50
CA SER A 21 2.66 -13.13 -2.55
C SER A 21 2.98 -12.55 -1.17
N THR A 22 2.05 -12.60 -0.21
CA THR A 22 2.29 -12.17 1.18
C THR A 22 3.40 -12.99 1.86
N VAL A 23 3.62 -14.22 1.43
CA VAL A 23 4.67 -15.09 1.95
C VAL A 23 5.89 -15.11 1.02
N ALA A 24 5.66 -15.29 -0.28
CA ALA A 24 6.73 -15.49 -1.25
C ALA A 24 7.64 -14.25 -1.38
N VAL A 25 7.06 -13.05 -1.37
CA VAL A 25 7.88 -11.82 -1.57
C VAL A 25 8.74 -11.48 -0.35
N PRO A 26 8.24 -11.49 0.91
CA PRO A 26 9.12 -11.32 2.08
C PRO A 26 10.21 -12.40 2.17
N LEU A 27 9.88 -13.65 1.82
CA LEU A 27 10.88 -14.71 1.78
C LEU A 27 11.96 -14.41 0.73
N ALA A 28 11.58 -13.96 -0.46
CA ALA A 28 12.53 -13.54 -1.48
C ALA A 28 13.39 -12.36 -1.03
N CYS A 29 12.79 -11.37 -0.33
CA CYS A 29 13.55 -10.27 0.28
C CYS A 29 14.54 -10.77 1.35
N ALA A 30 14.11 -11.72 2.19
CA ALA A 30 14.99 -12.32 3.21
C ALA A 30 16.17 -13.07 2.57
N VAL A 31 15.89 -13.87 1.53
CA VAL A 31 16.94 -14.57 0.79
C VAL A 31 17.87 -13.56 0.10
N ALA A 32 17.32 -12.56 -0.59
CA ALA A 32 18.12 -11.52 -1.25
C ALA A 32 19.03 -10.77 -0.24
N ALA A 33 18.53 -10.52 0.97
CA ALA A 33 19.31 -9.84 2.01
C ALA A 33 20.58 -10.61 2.41
N LEU A 34 20.62 -11.93 2.21
CA LEU A 34 21.82 -12.74 2.49
C LEU A 34 22.98 -12.44 1.54
N PHE A 35 22.67 -11.89 0.35
CA PHE A 35 23.66 -11.54 -0.67
C PHE A 35 24.18 -10.09 -0.57
N PHE A 36 23.64 -9.30 0.36
CA PHE A 36 24.17 -7.96 0.63
C PHE A 36 25.24 -8.01 1.71
N ASP A 37 26.43 -7.55 1.41
CA ASP A 37 27.52 -7.42 2.41
C ASP A 37 27.29 -6.23 3.34
N ASP A 38 26.67 -5.16 2.83
CA ASP A 38 26.37 -3.95 3.60
C ASP A 38 25.19 -4.16 4.57
N PRO A 39 25.42 -4.04 5.91
CA PRO A 39 24.36 -4.16 6.91
C PRO A 39 23.26 -3.09 6.76
N ALA A 40 23.59 -1.89 6.24
CA ALA A 40 22.60 -0.84 6.02
C ALA A 40 21.64 -1.21 4.88
N ALA A 41 22.16 -1.77 3.79
CA ALA A 41 21.35 -2.28 2.69
C ALA A 41 20.44 -3.43 3.13
N ARG A 42 20.93 -4.35 3.98
CA ARG A 42 20.11 -5.42 4.58
C ARG A 42 18.97 -4.86 5.41
N ARG A 43 19.26 -3.92 6.31
CA ARG A 43 18.24 -3.26 7.15
C ARG A 43 17.22 -2.53 6.32
N PHE A 44 17.64 -1.80 5.29
CA PHE A 44 16.76 -1.12 4.37
C PHE A 44 15.79 -2.10 3.69
N LEU A 45 16.30 -3.19 3.13
CA LEU A 45 15.50 -4.19 2.44
C LEU A 45 14.50 -4.86 3.39
N LEU A 46 14.94 -5.32 4.55
CA LEU A 46 14.11 -6.11 5.46
C LEU A 46 13.13 -5.26 6.27
N ALA A 47 13.60 -4.11 6.77
CA ALA A 47 12.80 -3.31 7.68
C ALA A 47 12.00 -2.19 6.98
N TYR A 48 12.33 -1.81 5.76
CA TYR A 48 11.62 -0.76 5.05
C TYR A 48 10.90 -1.25 3.79
N VAL A 49 11.55 -2.06 2.98
CA VAL A 49 10.98 -2.52 1.70
C VAL A 49 10.04 -3.71 1.90
N ALA A 50 10.46 -4.72 2.66
CA ALA A 50 9.68 -5.95 2.84
C ALA A 50 8.29 -5.71 3.47
N PRO A 51 8.11 -4.84 4.49
CA PRO A 51 6.79 -4.57 5.05
C PRO A 51 5.76 -4.05 4.04
N PHE A 52 6.18 -3.24 3.06
CA PHE A 52 5.30 -2.79 1.99
C PHE A 52 4.77 -3.98 1.17
N PHE A 53 5.64 -4.93 0.83
CA PHE A 53 5.28 -6.11 0.07
C PHE A 53 4.42 -7.11 0.85
N VAL A 54 4.37 -7.01 2.17
CA VAL A 54 3.38 -7.72 3.00
C VAL A 54 2.06 -6.98 3.03
N ALA A 55 2.10 -5.68 3.29
CA ALA A 55 0.92 -4.85 3.47
C ALA A 55 0.08 -4.74 2.20
N PHE A 56 0.72 -4.56 1.04
CA PHE A 56 0.03 -4.38 -0.23
C PHE A 56 -0.84 -5.60 -0.62
N PRO A 57 -0.34 -6.83 -0.65
CA PRO A 57 -1.16 -8.00 -0.96
C PRO A 57 -2.28 -8.24 0.05
N LEU A 58 -2.03 -7.98 1.34
CA LEU A 58 -3.06 -8.10 2.38
C LEU A 58 -4.18 -7.08 2.18
N TRP A 59 -3.84 -5.84 1.87
CA TRP A 59 -4.81 -4.81 1.49
C TRP A 59 -5.60 -5.19 0.24
N ALA A 60 -4.90 -5.62 -0.82
CA ALA A 60 -5.54 -6.07 -2.06
C ALA A 60 -6.53 -7.21 -1.80
N ARG A 61 -6.17 -8.17 -0.93
CA ARG A 61 -7.07 -9.24 -0.50
C ARG A 61 -8.32 -8.69 0.20
N CYS A 62 -8.18 -7.72 1.09
CA CYS A 62 -9.31 -7.07 1.77
C CYS A 62 -10.21 -6.34 0.76
N ARG A 63 -9.62 -5.63 -0.22
CA ARG A 63 -10.37 -4.95 -1.30
C ARG A 63 -11.09 -5.93 -2.20
N LEU A 64 -10.44 -6.99 -2.65
CA LEU A 64 -11.03 -8.04 -3.48
C LEU A 64 -12.16 -8.79 -2.76
N ALA A 65 -12.13 -8.90 -1.44
CA ALA A 65 -13.23 -9.47 -0.68
C ALA A 65 -14.53 -8.65 -0.79
N ARG A 66 -14.40 -7.34 -1.09
CA ARG A 66 -15.52 -6.39 -1.16
C ARG A 66 -15.76 -5.83 -2.58
N VAL A 67 -15.09 -6.39 -3.58
CA VAL A 67 -15.17 -5.89 -4.97
C VAL A 67 -16.59 -5.89 -5.53
N ASP A 68 -17.47 -6.77 -5.04
CA ASP A 68 -18.87 -6.80 -5.45
C ASP A 68 -19.63 -5.53 -5.04
N ARG A 69 -19.19 -4.87 -3.97
CA ARG A 69 -19.74 -3.62 -3.44
C ARG A 69 -18.93 -2.39 -3.87
N ALA A 70 -17.83 -2.55 -4.58
CA ALA A 70 -16.99 -1.43 -5.00
C ALA A 70 -17.61 -0.71 -6.21
N SER A 71 -17.51 0.61 -6.25
CA SER A 71 -17.79 1.39 -7.46
C SER A 71 -16.59 1.33 -8.42
N GLY A 72 -16.85 1.54 -9.71
CA GLY A 72 -15.77 1.65 -10.69
C GLY A 72 -14.78 2.77 -10.35
N SER A 73 -15.30 3.89 -9.85
CA SER A 73 -14.50 5.06 -9.47
C SER A 73 -13.57 4.79 -8.29
N THR A 74 -14.03 4.06 -7.25
CA THR A 74 -13.18 3.71 -6.12
C THR A 74 -12.09 2.71 -6.50
N VAL A 75 -12.36 1.78 -7.43
CA VAL A 75 -11.35 0.84 -7.95
C VAL A 75 -10.29 1.59 -8.77
N VAL A 76 -10.69 2.57 -9.58
CA VAL A 76 -9.73 3.41 -10.32
C VAL A 76 -8.87 4.22 -9.36
N LEU A 77 -9.46 4.79 -8.32
CA LEU A 77 -8.73 5.55 -7.31
C LEU A 77 -7.71 4.68 -6.56
N ASP A 78 -8.10 3.45 -6.17
CA ASP A 78 -7.19 2.46 -5.59
C ASP A 78 -6.00 2.19 -6.53
N ALA A 79 -6.25 2.01 -7.83
CA ALA A 79 -5.20 1.80 -8.83
C ALA A 79 -4.28 3.01 -9.00
N VAL A 80 -4.83 4.24 -8.94
CA VAL A 80 -4.04 5.48 -9.00
C VAL A 80 -3.10 5.59 -7.79
N VAL A 81 -3.59 5.35 -6.58
CA VAL A 81 -2.77 5.43 -5.36
C VAL A 81 -1.62 4.42 -5.40
N VAL A 82 -1.92 3.18 -5.80
CA VAL A 82 -0.89 2.13 -5.95
C VAL A 82 0.09 2.50 -7.05
N GLY A 83 -0.40 2.99 -8.19
CA GLY A 83 0.44 3.41 -9.32
C GLY A 83 1.38 4.56 -8.96
N LEU A 84 0.91 5.56 -8.21
CA LEU A 84 1.74 6.66 -7.71
C LEU A 84 2.81 6.17 -6.74
N GLY A 85 2.46 5.27 -5.81
CA GLY A 85 3.42 4.65 -4.90
C GLY A 85 4.51 3.88 -5.65
N ALA A 86 4.12 3.08 -6.64
CA ALA A 86 5.03 2.32 -7.49
C ALA A 86 5.90 3.25 -8.35
N ALA A 87 5.32 4.27 -8.99
CA ALA A 87 6.06 5.25 -9.78
C ALA A 87 7.13 5.96 -8.95
N ARG A 88 6.81 6.35 -7.70
CA ARG A 88 7.79 6.92 -6.78
C ARG A 88 8.95 5.97 -6.51
N PHE A 89 8.66 4.69 -6.27
CA PHE A 89 9.66 3.67 -6.01
C PHE A 89 10.58 3.46 -7.23
N LEU A 90 9.99 3.37 -8.42
CA LEU A 90 10.73 3.06 -9.65
C LEU A 90 11.54 4.25 -10.19
N THR A 91 11.03 5.46 -10.09
CA THR A 91 11.65 6.64 -10.73
C THR A 91 12.50 7.48 -9.78
N GLY A 92 12.20 7.43 -8.48
CA GLY A 92 12.85 8.33 -7.51
C GLY A 92 12.48 9.82 -7.65
N LEU A 93 11.78 10.20 -8.71
CA LEU A 93 11.57 11.62 -9.09
C LEU A 93 10.50 12.34 -8.26
N LEU A 94 9.56 11.61 -7.69
CA LEU A 94 8.44 12.21 -6.98
C LEU A 94 8.84 12.63 -5.54
N PRO A 95 8.48 13.84 -5.08
CA PRO A 95 8.96 14.41 -3.82
C PRO A 95 8.18 13.94 -2.58
N PHE A 96 7.56 12.76 -2.62
CA PHE A 96 6.78 12.22 -1.51
C PHE A 96 7.14 10.77 -1.20
N SER A 97 6.82 10.31 0.02
CA SER A 97 6.96 8.92 0.41
C SER A 97 5.80 8.07 -0.13
N GLY A 98 6.08 7.14 -1.04
CA GLY A 98 5.08 6.19 -1.56
C GLY A 98 4.51 5.28 -0.46
N HIS A 99 5.33 4.87 0.52
CA HIS A 99 4.89 4.11 1.68
C HIS A 99 3.86 4.89 2.52
N MET A 100 4.17 6.16 2.83
CA MET A 100 3.25 7.00 3.61
C MET A 100 1.95 7.27 2.87
N LEU A 101 2.02 7.59 1.58
CA LEU A 101 0.84 7.72 0.74
C LEU A 101 -0.06 6.48 0.84
N PHE A 102 0.52 5.30 0.61
CA PHE A 102 -0.22 4.06 0.60
C PHE A 102 -0.76 3.67 1.99
N PHE A 103 0.08 3.75 3.04
CA PHE A 103 -0.34 3.32 4.39
C PHE A 103 -1.40 4.24 4.99
N VAL A 104 -1.28 5.56 4.83
CA VAL A 104 -2.30 6.51 5.30
C VAL A 104 -3.60 6.33 4.52
N TYR A 105 -3.54 6.24 3.19
CA TYR A 105 -4.70 5.94 2.38
C TYR A 105 -5.39 4.64 2.80
N SER A 106 -4.62 3.56 2.93
CA SER A 106 -5.17 2.25 3.28
C SER A 106 -5.73 2.21 4.70
N LEU A 107 -5.08 2.88 5.67
CA LEU A 107 -5.58 3.02 7.04
C LEU A 107 -6.96 3.69 7.08
N LEU A 108 -7.13 4.78 6.33
CA LEU A 108 -8.33 5.60 6.36
C LEU A 108 -9.49 5.03 5.54
N THR A 109 -9.18 4.22 4.52
CA THR A 109 -10.20 3.66 3.62
C THR A 109 -10.52 2.19 3.89
N GLU A 110 -9.64 1.46 4.63
CA GLU A 110 -9.87 0.07 4.96
C GLU A 110 -10.78 -0.08 6.18
N ARG A 111 -11.78 -0.97 6.10
CA ARG A 111 -12.74 -1.23 7.20
C ARG A 111 -12.32 -2.39 8.10
N THR A 112 -11.38 -3.19 7.68
CA THR A 112 -10.92 -4.39 8.40
C THR A 112 -10.02 -3.99 9.57
N ARG A 113 -10.45 -4.24 10.80
CA ARG A 113 -9.77 -3.77 12.03
C ARG A 113 -8.31 -4.23 12.10
N TRP A 114 -8.05 -5.52 11.91
CA TRP A 114 -6.70 -6.06 11.99
C TRP A 114 -5.75 -5.40 10.96
N TYR A 115 -6.25 -5.12 9.73
CA TYR A 115 -5.44 -4.44 8.72
C TYR A 115 -5.14 -2.99 9.11
N ARG A 116 -6.11 -2.29 9.71
CA ARG A 116 -5.89 -0.92 10.22
C ARG A 116 -4.82 -0.88 11.31
N SER A 117 -4.81 -1.87 12.21
CA SER A 117 -3.74 -1.99 13.22
C SER A 117 -2.38 -2.23 12.56
N LEU A 118 -2.30 -3.10 11.56
CA LEU A 118 -1.09 -3.32 10.77
C LEU A 118 -0.63 -2.01 10.10
N ALA A 119 -1.53 -1.30 9.43
CA ALA A 119 -1.21 -0.04 8.77
C ALA A 119 -0.68 1.02 9.74
N LEU A 120 -1.22 1.11 10.97
CA LEU A 120 -0.70 2.00 12.01
C LEU A 120 0.74 1.64 12.41
N VAL A 121 1.05 0.37 12.60
CA VAL A 121 2.41 -0.09 12.91
C VAL A 121 3.36 0.29 11.77
N LEU A 122 2.96 0.08 10.53
CA LEU A 122 3.79 0.40 9.36
C LEU A 122 3.97 1.90 9.14
N ILE A 123 2.97 2.72 9.52
CA ILE A 123 3.10 4.18 9.55
C ILE A 123 4.14 4.59 10.59
N ALA A 124 4.08 4.02 11.80
CA ALA A 124 5.05 4.33 12.86
C ALA A 124 6.47 3.89 12.47
N GLU A 125 6.63 2.73 11.86
CA GLU A 125 7.91 2.24 11.33
C GLU A 125 8.43 3.17 10.23
N THR A 126 7.60 3.53 9.25
CA THR A 126 7.97 4.45 8.18
C THR A 126 8.34 5.83 8.73
N ALA A 127 7.62 6.32 9.76
CA ALA A 127 7.95 7.56 10.45
C ALA A 127 9.34 7.49 11.10
N TYR A 128 9.65 6.41 11.80
CA TYR A 128 10.96 6.20 12.39
C TYR A 128 12.08 6.27 11.34
N PHE A 129 11.95 5.53 10.23
CA PHE A 129 12.95 5.56 9.16
C PHE A 129 13.08 6.96 8.53
N LYS A 130 11.94 7.59 8.21
CA LYS A 130 11.95 8.87 7.50
C LYS A 130 12.38 10.05 8.37
N LEU A 131 11.90 10.11 9.60
CA LEU A 131 12.14 11.27 10.48
C LEU A 131 13.42 11.13 11.31
N VAL A 132 13.71 9.92 11.81
CA VAL A 132 14.82 9.70 12.73
C VAL A 132 16.10 9.31 11.98
N LEU A 133 16.02 8.32 11.07
CA LEU A 133 17.22 7.79 10.41
C LEU A 133 17.64 8.61 9.18
N TRP A 134 16.68 9.13 8.40
CA TRP A 134 16.98 9.80 7.14
C TRP A 134 16.74 11.30 7.15
N ASN A 135 16.18 11.84 8.22
CA ASN A 135 15.83 13.26 8.36
C ASN A 135 15.01 13.81 7.16
N ASP A 136 14.11 12.98 6.61
CA ASP A 136 13.32 13.27 5.42
C ASP A 136 11.85 13.57 5.78
N ALA A 137 11.65 14.57 6.65
CA ALA A 137 10.32 15.01 7.09
C ALA A 137 9.46 15.52 5.93
N ARG A 138 10.10 16.12 4.91
CA ARG A 138 9.37 16.68 3.76
C ARG A 138 8.65 15.61 2.96
N SER A 139 9.34 14.56 2.53
CA SER A 139 8.69 13.51 1.73
C SER A 139 7.69 12.71 2.54
N PHE A 140 7.96 12.53 3.85
CA PHE A 140 7.03 11.93 4.79
C PHE A 140 5.71 12.71 4.86
N SER A 141 5.77 14.02 5.14
CA SER A 141 4.60 14.88 5.30
C SER A 141 3.78 14.99 4.01
N ILE A 142 4.44 15.15 2.86
CA ILE A 142 3.76 15.19 1.56
C ILE A 142 3.05 13.85 1.29
N GLY A 143 3.70 12.72 1.54
CA GLY A 143 3.10 11.40 1.35
C GLY A 143 1.89 11.18 2.26
N ALA A 144 1.97 11.59 3.53
CA ALA A 144 0.85 11.53 4.46
C ALA A 144 -0.33 12.42 4.02
N ALA A 145 -0.06 13.67 3.65
CA ALA A 145 -1.08 14.60 3.18
C ALA A 145 -1.81 14.08 1.93
N LEU A 146 -1.06 13.57 0.95
CA LEU A 146 -1.64 12.94 -0.24
C LEU A 146 -2.50 11.72 0.14
N GLY A 147 -2.06 10.89 1.08
CA GLY A 147 -2.84 9.77 1.58
C GLY A 147 -4.19 10.20 2.16
N VAL A 148 -4.22 11.29 2.93
CA VAL A 148 -5.46 11.87 3.46
C VAL A 148 -6.36 12.39 2.35
N VAL A 149 -5.81 13.14 1.38
CA VAL A 149 -6.57 13.70 0.25
C VAL A 149 -7.22 12.58 -0.57
N PHE A 150 -6.46 11.55 -0.93
CA PHE A 150 -7.01 10.41 -1.67
C PHE A 150 -8.04 9.62 -0.86
N ALA A 151 -7.87 9.50 0.46
CA ALA A 151 -8.87 8.88 1.33
C ALA A 151 -10.16 9.70 1.39
N ALA A 152 -10.09 11.02 1.46
CA ALA A 152 -11.25 11.89 1.39
C ALA A 152 -12.00 11.72 0.05
N LEU A 153 -11.27 11.71 -1.07
CA LEU A 153 -11.83 11.43 -2.39
C LEU A 153 -12.52 10.06 -2.45
N TYR A 154 -11.91 9.04 -1.86
CA TYR A 154 -12.51 7.71 -1.77
C TYR A 154 -13.89 7.75 -1.11
N TRP A 155 -14.00 8.42 0.05
CA TRP A 155 -15.26 8.51 0.78
C TRP A 155 -16.31 9.36 0.07
N ILE A 156 -15.91 10.42 -0.65
CA ILE A 156 -16.81 11.20 -1.49
C ILE A 156 -17.39 10.34 -2.62
N LEU A 157 -16.55 9.56 -3.30
CA LEU A 157 -16.96 8.67 -4.38
C LEU A 157 -17.84 7.51 -3.87
N GLU A 158 -17.56 7.01 -2.67
CA GLU A 158 -18.38 5.95 -2.07
C GLU A 158 -19.77 6.47 -1.67
N ARG A 159 -19.86 7.67 -1.06
CA ARG A 159 -21.14 8.29 -0.70
C ARG A 159 -22.05 8.59 -1.91
N ARG A 160 -21.47 9.05 -3.02
CA ARG A 160 -22.24 9.35 -4.25
C ARG A 160 -22.89 8.10 -4.87
N ARG A 161 -22.48 6.94 -4.46
CA ARG A 161 -23.08 5.68 -4.94
C ARG A 161 -24.35 5.34 -4.18
N ASP A 162 -24.47 5.77 -2.93
CA ASP A 162 -25.60 5.44 -2.06
C ASP A 162 -26.78 6.43 -2.24
N LEU A 163 -26.60 7.45 -3.10
CA LEU A 163 -27.62 8.40 -3.57
C LEU A 163 -28.17 8.01 -4.94
#